data_368f5b227a785532f41df85b08124dd6
#
_entry.id   368f5b227a785532f41df85b08124dd6
#
_cell.length_a   1.000
_cell.length_b   1.000
_cell.length_c   1.000
_cell.angle_alpha   90.00
_cell.angle_beta   90.00
_cell.angle_gamma   90.00
#
_symmetry.space_group_name_H-M   'P 1'
#
loop_
_entity.id
_entity.type
_entity.pdbx_description
1 polymer ?
#
loop_
_entity_poly.entity_id
_entity_poly.type
_entity_poly.pdbx_seq_one_letter_code
_entity_poly.pdbx_strand_id
1 'polypeptide(L)'
;MKTKHLRLMQRVYIILFFCFMYLPIAYMIVFSFNQSKGYALFTGFTFKWYTSLFHNASILRALAVSVEVALISAVIATILGTAASLGIASMGRKSRLVVTNITYIPVVNPEIITGISLMLLFVAYQRFAGRVEFLPDTIMGLPTLLIAHIAFNVPYVIFNVTPKLKQLDVKLYEAEIGRAHV
;
A
#
# COMPACT_ATOMS: atom_id res chain seq x y z
N MET A 1 -16.65 -25.40 -34.60
CA MET A 1 -16.06 -26.31 -33.58
C MET A 1 -14.75 -25.78 -33.00
N LYS A 2 -13.83 -25.17 -33.74
CA LYS A 2 -12.53 -24.61 -33.23
C LYS A 2 -12.66 -23.63 -32.09
N THR A 3 -13.66 -22.74 -32.09
CA THR A 3 -13.83 -21.71 -31.05
C THR A 3 -14.27 -22.25 -29.67
N LYS A 4 -14.98 -23.38 -29.63
CA LYS A 4 -15.39 -24.02 -28.38
C LYS A 4 -14.20 -24.65 -27.61
N HIS A 5 -13.32 -25.35 -28.36
CA HIS A 5 -12.09 -25.92 -27.77
C HIS A 5 -11.13 -24.86 -27.30
N LEU A 6 -10.99 -23.75 -28.05
CA LEU A 6 -10.14 -22.63 -27.62
C LEU A 6 -10.64 -22.01 -26.31
N ARG A 7 -11.94 -21.78 -26.19
CA ARG A 7 -12.55 -21.25 -24.95
C ARG A 7 -12.40 -22.22 -23.77
N LEU A 8 -12.50 -23.53 -24.03
CA LEU A 8 -12.28 -24.53 -22.99
C LEU A 8 -10.83 -24.54 -22.50
N MET A 9 -9.87 -24.52 -23.42
CA MET A 9 -8.44 -24.43 -23.08
C MET A 9 -8.12 -23.16 -22.29
N GLN A 10 -8.66 -22.01 -22.71
CA GLN A 10 -8.51 -20.74 -21.98
C GLN A 10 -9.06 -20.83 -20.55
N ARG A 11 -10.25 -21.41 -20.37
CA ARG A 11 -10.84 -21.61 -19.03
C ARG A 11 -10.00 -22.52 -18.16
N VAL A 12 -9.54 -23.65 -18.70
CA VAL A 12 -8.68 -24.60 -17.98
C VAL A 12 -7.36 -23.91 -17.56
N TYR A 13 -6.73 -23.17 -18.46
CA TYR A 13 -5.52 -22.43 -18.17
C TYR A 13 -5.73 -21.40 -17.04
N ILE A 14 -6.80 -20.61 -17.12
CA ILE A 14 -7.14 -19.62 -16.09
C ILE A 14 -7.38 -20.31 -14.74
N ILE A 15 -8.14 -21.41 -14.71
CA ILE A 15 -8.40 -22.17 -13.47
C ILE A 15 -7.09 -22.69 -12.89
N LEU A 16 -6.24 -23.31 -13.69
CA LEU A 16 -4.94 -23.83 -13.23
C LEU A 16 -4.05 -22.72 -12.70
N PHE A 17 -4.00 -21.57 -13.38
CA PHE A 17 -3.25 -20.41 -12.93
C PHE A 17 -3.73 -19.91 -11.56
N PHE A 18 -5.03 -19.74 -11.38
CA PHE A 18 -5.58 -19.33 -10.09
C PHE A 18 -5.39 -20.39 -9.03
N CYS A 19 -5.59 -21.67 -9.32
CA CYS A 19 -5.30 -22.76 -8.39
C CYS A 19 -3.83 -22.71 -7.93
N PHE A 20 -2.90 -22.54 -8.85
CA PHE A 20 -1.47 -22.42 -8.51
C PHE A 20 -1.18 -21.21 -7.63
N MET A 21 -1.76 -20.05 -7.95
CA MET A 21 -1.58 -18.81 -7.18
C MET A 21 -2.19 -18.88 -5.77
N TYR A 22 -3.36 -19.51 -5.64
CA TYR A 22 -4.06 -19.57 -4.35
C TYR A 22 -3.70 -20.81 -3.50
N LEU A 23 -3.07 -21.83 -4.09
CA LEU A 23 -2.68 -23.06 -3.39
C LEU A 23 -1.82 -22.79 -2.14
N PRO A 24 -0.77 -21.91 -2.15
CA PRO A 24 -0.01 -21.61 -0.94
C PRO A 24 -0.88 -20.98 0.15
N ILE A 25 -1.83 -20.14 -0.22
CA ILE A 25 -2.75 -19.49 0.72
C ILE A 25 -3.70 -20.51 1.31
N ALA A 26 -4.30 -21.35 0.48
CA ALA A 26 -5.18 -22.45 0.92
C ALA A 26 -4.44 -23.40 1.86
N TYR A 27 -3.19 -23.75 1.53
CA TYR A 27 -2.34 -24.55 2.38
C TYR A 27 -2.14 -23.89 3.76
N MET A 28 -1.78 -22.61 3.81
CA MET A 28 -1.61 -21.89 5.07
C MET A 28 -2.91 -21.83 5.88
N ILE A 29 -4.06 -21.64 5.24
CA ILE A 29 -5.37 -21.66 5.91
C ILE A 29 -5.63 -23.02 6.56
N VAL A 30 -5.42 -24.12 5.83
CA VAL A 30 -5.62 -25.46 6.37
C VAL A 30 -4.65 -25.73 7.54
N PHE A 31 -3.37 -25.39 7.39
CA PHE A 31 -2.36 -25.61 8.43
C PHE A 31 -2.49 -24.65 9.61
N SER A 32 -3.24 -23.54 9.51
CA SER A 32 -3.54 -22.68 10.66
C SER A 32 -4.40 -23.40 11.72
N PHE A 33 -5.08 -24.48 11.33
CA PHE A 33 -5.84 -25.36 12.23
C PHE A 33 -5.06 -26.60 12.68
N ASN A 34 -3.79 -26.71 12.29
CA ASN A 34 -2.98 -27.88 12.67
C ASN A 34 -2.63 -27.85 14.17
N GLN A 35 -2.72 -29.01 14.83
CA GLN A 35 -2.39 -29.16 16.23
C GLN A 35 -0.89 -28.92 16.50
N SER A 36 -0.02 -29.36 15.60
CA SER A 36 1.42 -29.14 15.64
C SER A 36 1.77 -27.72 15.14
N LYS A 37 2.85 -27.15 15.67
CA LYS A 37 3.44 -25.89 15.15
C LYS A 37 4.11 -26.04 13.78
N GLY A 38 4.36 -27.29 13.36
CA GLY A 38 5.04 -27.55 12.09
C GLY A 38 4.09 -27.54 10.90
N TYR A 39 4.64 -27.20 9.74
CA TYR A 39 3.90 -27.17 8.47
C TYR A 39 4.12 -28.43 7.61
N ALA A 40 4.92 -29.41 8.08
CA ALA A 40 5.26 -30.59 7.29
C ALA A 40 4.18 -31.69 7.35
N LEU A 41 3.51 -31.82 8.49
CA LEU A 41 2.50 -32.90 8.73
C LEU A 41 1.28 -32.29 9.43
N PHE A 42 0.11 -32.63 8.94
CA PHE A 42 -1.16 -32.35 9.60
C PHE A 42 -1.42 -33.38 10.68
N THR A 43 -1.28 -32.97 11.96
CA THR A 43 -1.36 -33.88 13.12
C THR A 43 -2.72 -33.90 13.79
N GLY A 44 -3.63 -33.01 13.39
CA GLY A 44 -4.99 -32.95 13.95
C GLY A 44 -5.54 -31.51 13.86
N PHE A 45 -6.86 -31.41 14.00
CA PHE A 45 -7.58 -30.14 13.93
C PHE A 45 -7.65 -29.49 15.31
N THR A 46 -7.35 -28.16 15.40
CA THR A 46 -7.43 -27.40 16.64
C THR A 46 -7.72 -25.91 16.39
N PHE A 47 -8.42 -25.26 17.32
CA PHE A 47 -8.57 -23.81 17.41
C PHE A 47 -7.64 -23.16 18.43
N LYS A 48 -6.73 -23.93 19.04
CA LYS A 48 -5.83 -23.46 20.10
C LYS A 48 -5.06 -22.19 19.73
N TRP A 49 -4.61 -22.08 18.49
CA TRP A 49 -3.84 -20.95 18.02
C TRP A 49 -4.66 -19.66 17.95
N TYR A 50 -5.93 -19.78 17.54
CA TYR A 50 -6.87 -18.66 17.50
C TYR A 50 -7.24 -18.18 18.91
N THR A 51 -7.52 -19.10 19.81
CA THR A 51 -7.78 -18.74 21.23
C THR A 51 -6.56 -18.10 21.87
N SER A 52 -5.35 -18.64 21.64
CA SER A 52 -4.10 -18.06 22.10
C SER A 52 -3.82 -16.67 21.54
N LEU A 53 -4.17 -16.44 20.26
CA LEU A 53 -4.05 -15.14 19.62
C LEU A 53 -4.83 -14.06 20.36
N PHE A 54 -6.11 -14.31 20.63
CA PHE A 54 -6.99 -13.36 21.30
C PHE A 54 -6.65 -13.13 22.78
N HIS A 55 -5.87 -14.02 23.40
CA HIS A 55 -5.39 -13.87 24.78
C HIS A 55 -3.96 -13.29 24.85
N ASN A 56 -3.31 -13.06 23.71
CA ASN A 56 -1.96 -12.53 23.68
C ASN A 56 -1.99 -11.00 23.62
N ALA A 57 -1.80 -10.37 24.79
CA ALA A 57 -1.82 -8.91 24.90
C ALA A 57 -0.79 -8.19 24.00
N SER A 58 0.37 -8.82 23.75
CA SER A 58 1.40 -8.24 22.88
C SER A 58 0.93 -8.17 21.43
N ILE A 59 0.31 -9.25 20.92
CA ILE A 59 -0.20 -9.30 19.56
C ILE A 59 -1.37 -8.33 19.39
N LEU A 60 -2.30 -8.30 20.36
CA LEU A 60 -3.44 -7.38 20.30
C LEU A 60 -3.00 -5.91 20.33
N ARG A 61 -1.98 -5.58 21.13
CA ARG A 61 -1.38 -4.23 21.14
C ARG A 61 -0.73 -3.90 19.80
N ALA A 62 0.04 -4.84 19.22
CA ALA A 62 0.64 -4.64 17.90
C ALA A 62 -0.43 -4.44 16.82
N LEU A 63 -1.53 -5.20 16.85
CA LEU A 63 -2.66 -5.03 15.95
C LEU A 63 -3.30 -3.65 16.11
N ALA A 64 -3.56 -3.20 17.34
CA ALA A 64 -4.12 -1.88 17.61
C ALA A 64 -3.24 -0.76 17.04
N VAL A 65 -1.92 -0.81 17.30
CA VAL A 65 -0.95 0.16 16.75
C VAL A 65 -0.93 0.11 15.22
N SER A 66 -0.99 -1.07 14.61
CA SER A 66 -1.01 -1.22 13.15
C SER A 66 -2.25 -0.58 12.53
N VAL A 67 -3.43 -0.78 13.14
CA VAL A 67 -4.69 -0.18 12.69
C VAL A 67 -4.67 1.34 12.87
N GLU A 68 -4.17 1.83 14.01
CA GLU A 68 -4.03 3.25 14.29
C GLU A 68 -3.12 3.94 13.27
N VAL A 69 -1.92 3.39 13.02
CA VAL A 69 -0.98 3.89 12.03
C VAL A 69 -1.59 3.88 10.62
N ALA A 70 -2.27 2.79 10.26
CA ALA A 70 -2.90 2.67 8.94
C ALA A 70 -3.98 3.74 8.72
N LEU A 71 -4.85 3.96 9.70
CA LEU A 71 -5.93 4.96 9.59
C LEU A 71 -5.38 6.39 9.54
N ILE A 72 -4.47 6.74 10.45
CA ILE A 72 -3.89 8.08 10.50
C ILE A 72 -3.10 8.36 9.22
N SER A 73 -2.24 7.42 8.80
CA SER A 73 -1.44 7.60 7.60
C SER A 73 -2.29 7.68 6.33
N ALA A 74 -3.37 6.90 6.23
CA ALA A 74 -4.28 6.94 5.09
C ALA A 74 -4.98 8.31 4.96
N VAL A 75 -5.49 8.86 6.07
CA VAL A 75 -6.12 10.18 6.08
C VAL A 75 -5.13 11.27 5.67
N ILE A 76 -3.96 11.32 6.31
CA ILE A 76 -2.95 12.34 6.03
C ILE A 76 -2.44 12.19 4.59
N ALA A 77 -2.13 10.97 4.14
CA ALA A 77 -1.66 10.74 2.78
C ALA A 77 -2.72 11.12 1.73
N THR A 78 -4.00 10.89 2.01
CA THR A 78 -5.09 11.29 1.11
C THR A 78 -5.17 12.81 0.97
N ILE A 79 -5.08 13.54 2.07
CA ILE A 79 -5.08 15.02 2.04
C ILE A 79 -3.87 15.54 1.28
N LEU A 80 -2.67 15.09 1.65
CA LEU A 80 -1.42 15.53 1.02
C LEU A 80 -1.34 15.13 -0.45
N GLY A 81 -1.67 13.91 -0.78
CA GLY A 81 -1.64 13.39 -2.15
C GLY A 81 -2.66 14.06 -3.06
N THR A 82 -3.86 14.38 -2.54
CA THR A 82 -4.87 15.14 -3.28
C THR A 82 -4.41 16.57 -3.52
N ALA A 83 -3.90 17.25 -2.50
CA ALA A 83 -3.35 18.60 -2.63
C ALA A 83 -2.17 18.63 -3.63
N ALA A 84 -1.27 17.64 -3.55
CA ALA A 84 -0.18 17.48 -4.51
C ALA A 84 -0.68 17.26 -5.94
N SER A 85 -1.73 16.45 -6.13
CA SER A 85 -2.33 16.19 -7.45
C SER A 85 -2.92 17.46 -8.06
N LEU A 86 -3.60 18.29 -7.26
CA LEU A 86 -4.09 19.60 -7.70
C LEU A 86 -2.94 20.54 -8.08
N GLY A 87 -1.87 20.58 -7.26
CA GLY A 87 -0.67 21.33 -7.57
C GLY A 87 0.01 20.87 -8.88
N ILE A 88 0.13 19.56 -9.09
CA ILE A 88 0.69 18.99 -10.32
C ILE A 88 -0.19 19.34 -11.53
N ALA A 89 -1.51 19.33 -11.39
CA ALA A 89 -2.43 19.69 -12.46
C ALA A 89 -2.26 21.15 -12.92
N SER A 90 -1.96 22.09 -12.01
CA SER A 90 -1.72 23.50 -12.29
C SER A 90 -0.32 23.82 -12.84
N MET A 91 0.62 22.85 -12.79
CA MET A 91 1.99 23.06 -13.28
C MET A 91 2.08 23.09 -14.81
N GLY A 92 3.03 23.88 -15.33
CA GLY A 92 3.41 23.84 -16.73
C GLY A 92 3.95 22.47 -17.16
N ARG A 93 3.84 22.16 -18.45
CA ARG A 93 4.12 20.84 -19.03
C ARG A 93 5.47 20.23 -18.59
N LYS A 94 6.56 21.03 -18.57
CA LYS A 94 7.91 20.54 -18.22
C LYS A 94 8.01 20.18 -16.74
N SER A 95 7.58 21.07 -15.85
CA SER A 95 7.60 20.84 -14.39
C SER A 95 6.70 19.67 -14.01
N ARG A 96 5.51 19.59 -14.59
CA ARG A 96 4.59 18.46 -14.40
C ARG A 96 5.24 17.12 -14.75
N LEU A 97 5.95 17.04 -15.89
CA LEU A 97 6.63 15.82 -16.31
C LEU A 97 7.70 15.39 -15.30
N VAL A 98 8.54 16.34 -14.86
CA VAL A 98 9.61 16.08 -13.90
C VAL A 98 9.03 15.60 -12.56
N VAL A 99 8.06 16.33 -12.00
CA VAL A 99 7.46 15.97 -10.72
C VAL A 99 6.74 14.61 -10.78
N THR A 100 5.99 14.39 -11.86
CA THR A 100 5.32 13.09 -12.06
C THR A 100 6.33 11.95 -12.12
N ASN A 101 7.41 12.07 -12.89
CA ASN A 101 8.44 11.03 -12.97
C ASN A 101 9.12 10.76 -11.62
N ILE A 102 9.41 11.80 -10.84
CA ILE A 102 9.97 11.64 -9.49
C ILE A 102 8.98 10.90 -8.58
N THR A 103 7.69 11.22 -8.68
CA THR A 103 6.63 10.55 -7.90
C THR A 103 6.50 9.05 -8.26
N TYR A 104 6.89 8.66 -9.48
CA TYR A 104 6.87 7.25 -9.91
C TYR A 104 7.99 6.42 -9.27
N ILE A 105 9.12 7.01 -8.91
CA ILE A 105 10.28 6.28 -8.40
C ILE A 105 9.94 5.38 -7.21
N PRO A 106 9.26 5.86 -6.14
CA PRO A 106 8.90 5.02 -5.01
C PRO A 106 7.93 3.88 -5.36
N VAL A 107 7.05 4.10 -6.35
CA VAL A 107 6.03 3.12 -6.76
C VAL A 107 6.65 1.95 -7.53
N VAL A 108 7.70 2.21 -8.30
CA VAL A 108 8.41 1.17 -9.09
C VAL A 108 9.43 0.42 -8.26
N ASN A 109 9.98 1.06 -7.22
CA ASN A 109 10.95 0.43 -6.34
C ASN A 109 10.28 -0.63 -5.44
N PRO A 110 10.96 -1.76 -5.19
CA PRO A 110 10.49 -2.73 -4.19
C PRO A 110 10.28 -2.06 -2.83
N GLU A 111 9.13 -2.25 -2.23
CA GLU A 111 8.74 -1.65 -0.95
C GLU A 111 9.77 -1.91 0.17
N ILE A 112 10.39 -3.10 0.15
CA ILE A 112 11.46 -3.48 1.09
C ILE A 112 12.66 -2.54 1.00
N ILE A 113 13.08 -2.17 -0.22
CA ILE A 113 14.24 -1.28 -0.43
C ILE A 113 13.92 0.12 0.10
N THR A 114 12.73 0.62 -0.19
CA THR A 114 12.28 1.94 0.30
C THR A 114 12.15 1.94 1.82
N GLY A 115 11.60 0.87 2.41
CA GLY A 115 11.49 0.71 3.87
C GLY A 115 12.87 0.70 4.57
N ILE A 116 13.82 -0.06 4.03
CA ILE A 116 15.20 -0.09 4.57
C ILE A 116 15.88 1.29 4.41
N SER A 117 15.69 1.96 3.28
CA SER A 117 16.27 3.29 3.03
C SER A 117 15.72 4.33 4.01
N LEU A 118 14.42 4.33 4.29
CA LEU A 118 13.80 5.20 5.30
C LEU A 118 14.32 4.87 6.71
N MET A 119 14.44 3.59 7.05
CA MET A 119 15.01 3.18 8.33
C MET A 119 16.44 3.71 8.50
N LEU A 120 17.29 3.55 7.49
CA LEU A 120 18.66 4.06 7.51
C LEU A 120 18.69 5.59 7.62
N LEU A 121 17.79 6.30 6.92
CA LEU A 121 17.63 7.74 7.03
C LEU A 121 17.29 8.16 8.46
N PHE A 122 16.34 7.49 9.10
CA PHE A 122 15.95 7.79 10.49
C PHE A 122 17.08 7.49 11.48
N VAL A 123 17.82 6.40 11.29
CA VAL A 123 19.02 6.09 12.11
C VAL A 123 20.10 7.15 11.93
N ALA A 124 20.34 7.59 10.69
CA ALA A 124 21.30 8.66 10.41
C ALA A 124 20.87 9.98 11.05
N TYR A 125 19.57 10.34 10.95
CA TYR A 125 19.01 11.51 11.61
C TYR A 125 19.20 11.43 13.13
N GLN A 126 18.89 10.31 13.77
CA GLN A 126 19.03 10.15 15.22
C GLN A 126 20.49 10.30 15.67
N ARG A 127 21.44 9.77 14.90
CA ARG A 127 22.88 9.96 15.18
C ARG A 127 23.31 11.42 15.02
N PHE A 128 22.72 12.14 14.08
CA PHE A 128 22.98 13.57 13.89
C PHE A 128 22.33 14.40 15.00
N ALA A 129 21.06 14.11 15.31
CA ALA A 129 20.28 14.82 16.34
C ALA A 129 20.92 14.71 17.72
N GLY A 130 21.46 13.54 18.09
CA GLY A 130 22.20 13.37 19.36
C GLY A 130 23.50 14.18 19.47
N ARG A 131 23.92 14.89 18.42
CA ARG A 131 25.01 15.85 18.41
C ARG A 131 24.58 17.31 18.51
N VAL A 132 23.27 17.56 18.42
CA VAL A 132 22.69 18.91 18.34
C VAL A 132 21.66 19.05 19.47
N GLU A 133 21.98 19.85 20.47
CA GLU A 133 21.21 20.00 21.71
C GLU A 133 19.75 20.45 21.52
N PHE A 134 19.42 21.01 20.37
CA PHE A 134 18.08 21.53 20.02
C PHE A 134 17.16 20.49 19.34
N LEU A 135 17.67 19.36 18.90
CA LEU A 135 16.88 18.34 18.19
C LEU A 135 16.45 17.21 19.14
N PRO A 136 15.22 16.69 18.97
CA PRO A 136 14.78 15.56 19.80
C PRO A 136 15.63 14.32 19.55
N ASP A 137 16.22 13.76 20.59
CA ASP A 137 17.12 12.60 20.55
C ASP A 137 16.43 11.31 20.14
N THR A 138 15.12 11.22 20.32
CA THR A 138 14.35 10.01 20.06
C THR A 138 13.15 10.31 19.18
N ILE A 139 13.30 10.08 17.88
CA ILE A 139 12.17 10.05 16.93
C ILE A 139 11.77 8.64 16.54
N MET A 140 12.58 7.63 16.90
CA MET A 140 12.29 6.23 16.58
C MET A 140 11.05 5.75 17.32
N GLY A 141 10.18 5.04 16.60
CA GLY A 141 8.92 4.52 17.14
C GLY A 141 7.72 4.91 16.29
N LEU A 142 6.60 5.22 16.90
CA LEU A 142 5.33 5.54 16.23
C LEU A 142 5.44 6.73 15.26
N PRO A 143 6.15 7.84 15.57
CA PRO A 143 6.31 8.95 14.64
C PRO A 143 7.03 8.56 13.34
N THR A 144 8.15 7.83 13.42
CA THR A 144 8.88 7.37 12.23
C THR A 144 8.07 6.38 11.40
N LEU A 145 7.29 5.53 12.08
CA LEU A 145 6.39 4.59 11.43
C LEU A 145 5.29 5.33 10.65
N LEU A 146 4.69 6.36 11.24
CA LEU A 146 3.70 7.22 10.58
C LEU A 146 4.29 7.95 9.38
N ILE A 147 5.45 8.59 9.53
CA ILE A 147 6.14 9.30 8.45
C ILE A 147 6.43 8.34 7.29
N ALA A 148 6.94 7.14 7.58
CA ALA A 148 7.21 6.14 6.57
C ALA A 148 5.94 5.73 5.81
N HIS A 149 4.84 5.42 6.52
CA HIS A 149 3.58 5.03 5.89
C HIS A 149 2.96 6.18 5.08
N ILE A 150 3.04 7.42 5.56
CA ILE A 150 2.58 8.59 4.79
C ILE A 150 3.42 8.73 3.52
N ALA A 151 4.75 8.67 3.62
CA ALA A 151 5.65 8.79 2.49
C ALA A 151 5.41 7.70 1.43
N PHE A 152 5.08 6.47 1.85
CA PHE A 152 4.68 5.39 0.94
C PHE A 152 3.34 5.65 0.27
N ASN A 153 2.34 6.10 1.02
CA ASN A 153 0.96 6.20 0.53
C ASN A 153 0.74 7.41 -0.39
N VAL A 154 1.43 8.53 -0.16
CA VAL A 154 1.25 9.76 -0.94
C VAL A 154 1.40 9.55 -2.46
N PRO A 155 2.44 8.87 -2.98
CA PRO A 155 2.57 8.60 -4.41
C PRO A 155 1.38 7.81 -4.99
N TYR A 156 0.86 6.82 -4.27
CA TYR A 156 -0.30 6.04 -4.70
C TYR A 156 -1.57 6.89 -4.78
N VAL A 157 -1.76 7.82 -3.83
CA VAL A 157 -2.88 8.77 -3.90
C VAL A 157 -2.75 9.67 -5.12
N ILE A 158 -1.56 10.25 -5.36
CA ILE A 158 -1.30 11.08 -6.54
C ILE A 158 -1.61 10.31 -7.83
N PHE A 159 -1.21 9.05 -7.89
CA PHE A 159 -1.44 8.16 -9.03
C PHE A 159 -2.91 7.92 -9.32
N ASN A 160 -3.72 7.79 -8.27
CA ASN A 160 -5.15 7.53 -8.39
C ASN A 160 -5.96 8.80 -8.64
N VAL A 161 -5.56 9.93 -8.06
CA VAL A 161 -6.30 11.20 -8.14
C VAL A 161 -6.02 11.94 -9.44
N THR A 162 -4.76 12.00 -9.88
CA THR A 162 -4.35 12.77 -11.08
C THR A 162 -5.12 12.41 -12.36
N PRO A 163 -5.34 11.12 -12.71
CA PRO A 163 -6.14 10.76 -13.89
C PRO A 163 -7.61 11.15 -13.75
N LYS A 164 -8.17 11.09 -12.54
CA LYS A 164 -9.56 11.48 -12.29
C LYS A 164 -9.78 12.98 -12.42
N LEU A 165 -8.81 13.80 -11.98
CA LEU A 165 -8.86 15.25 -12.21
C LEU A 165 -8.90 15.59 -13.69
N LYS A 166 -8.08 14.91 -14.51
CA LYS A 166 -8.11 15.12 -15.97
C LYS A 166 -9.44 14.76 -16.63
N GLN A 167 -10.12 13.72 -16.12
CA GLN A 167 -11.45 13.34 -16.63
C GLN A 167 -12.54 14.33 -16.23
N LEU A 168 -12.42 14.97 -15.07
CA LEU A 168 -13.35 16.01 -14.63
C LEU A 168 -13.25 17.26 -15.49
N ASP A 169 -12.03 17.70 -15.82
CA ASP A 169 -11.82 18.88 -16.68
C ASP A 169 -12.46 18.71 -18.05
N VAL A 170 -12.35 17.52 -18.67
CA VAL A 170 -12.96 17.23 -19.97
C VAL A 170 -14.48 17.28 -19.87
N LYS A 171 -15.07 16.66 -18.84
CA LYS A 171 -16.54 16.62 -18.67
C LYS A 171 -17.13 18.00 -18.38
N LEU A 172 -16.42 18.83 -17.61
CA LEU A 172 -16.84 20.19 -17.34
C LEU A 172 -16.80 21.05 -18.61
N TYR A 173 -15.78 20.89 -19.43
CA TYR A 173 -15.66 21.56 -20.72
C TYR A 173 -16.76 21.14 -21.69
N GLU A 174 -17.06 19.85 -21.79
CA GLU A 174 -18.15 19.32 -22.62
C GLU A 174 -19.53 19.82 -22.14
N ALA A 175 -19.74 19.91 -20.83
CA ALA A 175 -20.98 20.43 -20.25
C ALA A 175 -21.17 21.94 -20.52
N GLU A 176 -20.07 22.71 -20.56
CA GLU A 176 -20.08 24.13 -20.89
C GLU A 176 -20.39 24.37 -22.37
N ILE A 177 -19.82 23.57 -23.28
CA ILE A 177 -20.13 23.60 -24.70
C ILE A 177 -21.59 23.22 -24.95
N GLY A 178 -22.09 22.16 -24.31
CA GLY A 178 -23.50 21.74 -24.41
C GLY A 178 -24.49 22.80 -23.95
N ARG A 179 -24.12 23.65 -22.98
CA ARG A 179 -24.94 24.81 -22.54
C ARG A 179 -24.91 25.99 -23.48
N ALA A 180 -23.84 26.17 -24.25
CA ALA A 180 -23.70 27.28 -25.20
C ALA A 180 -24.49 27.05 -26.50
N HIS A 181 -25.07 25.86 -26.72
CA HIS A 181 -25.84 25.50 -27.91
C HIS A 181 -27.35 25.34 -27.65
N VAL A 182 -27.85 25.74 -26.47
CA VAL A 182 -29.26 25.85 -26.12
C VAL A 182 -29.61 27.30 -25.84
#